data_160dba1fceed96dc7a99c5354456b6fe
#
_entry.id   160dba1fceed96dc7a99c5354456b6fe
#
_cell.length_a   1.000
_cell.length_b   1.000
_cell.length_c   1.000
_cell.angle_alpha   90.00
_cell.angle_beta   90.00
_cell.angle_gamma   90.00
#
_symmetry.space_group_name_H-M   'P 1'
#
loop_
_entity.id
_entity.type
_entity.pdbx_description
1 polymer ?
#
loop_
_entity_poly.entity_id
_entity_poly.type
_entity_poly.pdbx_seq_one_letter_code
_entity_poly.pdbx_strand_id
1 'polypeptide(L)'
;MSQIDNTELLNQVRNGDRQALAKAITVIENTGIPFEIAESAGAQVLGITGAPGVGKSTTVDALIKLLRERNFSVAVLAVDPSSPISGGALLGDRIRLTDHFTDSKVFIRSLATRGHLGGLSASTKAVLQLVKAAKFDFIIVETVGVGQSEVEVMRVVDTVLVVLAPGMGDGIQASKAGLLEIGDIYLVNKSDREGADQT
;
A
#
# COMPACT_ATOMS: atom_id res chain seq x y z
N MET A 1 29.57 -10.89 1.44
CA MET A 1 28.23 -10.84 0.83
C MET A 1 28.43 -10.62 -0.66
N SER A 2 28.13 -11.63 -1.51
CA SER A 2 28.24 -11.52 -2.95
C SER A 2 27.32 -10.37 -3.43
N GLN A 3 27.86 -9.46 -4.23
CA GLN A 3 27.07 -8.51 -4.98
C GLN A 3 26.07 -9.32 -5.83
N ILE A 4 24.83 -9.37 -5.42
CA ILE A 4 23.76 -9.87 -6.28
C ILE A 4 23.70 -8.86 -7.42
N ASP A 5 23.94 -9.33 -8.64
CA ASP A 5 23.81 -8.49 -9.82
C ASP A 5 22.35 -7.96 -9.86
N ASN A 6 22.20 -6.65 -9.74
CA ASN A 6 20.90 -6.00 -9.74
C ASN A 6 20.10 -6.33 -11.02
N THR A 7 20.78 -6.61 -12.11
CA THR A 7 20.17 -6.99 -13.40
C THR A 7 19.53 -8.39 -13.28
N GLU A 8 20.25 -9.34 -12.72
CA GLU A 8 19.75 -10.71 -12.51
C GLU A 8 18.54 -10.71 -11.54
N LEU A 9 18.66 -9.95 -10.45
CA LEU A 9 17.58 -9.81 -9.48
C LEU A 9 16.32 -9.21 -10.11
N LEU A 10 16.46 -8.19 -10.96
CA LEU A 10 15.35 -7.58 -11.68
C LEU A 10 14.71 -8.56 -12.69
N ASN A 11 15.52 -9.37 -13.36
CA ASN A 11 15.01 -10.39 -14.29
C ASN A 11 14.17 -11.44 -13.54
N GLN A 12 14.61 -11.89 -12.36
CA GLN A 12 13.84 -12.80 -11.51
C GLN A 12 12.51 -12.17 -11.07
N VAL A 13 12.51 -10.88 -10.69
CA VAL A 13 11.28 -10.13 -10.36
C VAL A 13 10.32 -10.12 -11.55
N ARG A 14 10.80 -9.81 -12.76
CA ARG A 14 9.99 -9.80 -13.99
C ARG A 14 9.42 -11.17 -14.35
N ASN A 15 10.07 -12.24 -13.91
CA ASN A 15 9.59 -13.61 -14.05
C ASN A 15 8.62 -14.04 -12.94
N GLY A 16 8.27 -13.15 -12.01
CA GLY A 16 7.29 -13.38 -10.97
C GLY A 16 7.84 -14.02 -9.71
N ASP A 17 9.16 -14.06 -9.51
CA ASP A 17 9.77 -14.60 -8.29
C ASP A 17 9.52 -13.66 -7.10
N ARG A 18 8.72 -14.13 -6.14
CA ARG A 18 8.33 -13.38 -4.94
C ARG A 18 9.48 -13.17 -3.95
N GLN A 19 10.42 -14.09 -3.90
CA GLN A 19 11.59 -13.96 -3.03
C GLN A 19 12.55 -12.92 -3.60
N ALA A 20 12.74 -12.93 -4.92
CA ALA A 20 13.52 -11.92 -5.62
C ALA A 20 12.88 -10.52 -5.43
N LEU A 21 11.56 -10.41 -5.55
CA LEU A 21 10.84 -9.17 -5.29
C LEU A 21 11.07 -8.66 -3.87
N ALA A 22 10.93 -9.53 -2.85
CA ALA A 22 11.16 -9.15 -1.46
C ALA A 22 12.60 -8.69 -1.21
N LYS A 23 13.60 -9.35 -1.82
CA LYS A 23 15.02 -8.96 -1.75
C LYS A 23 15.25 -7.60 -2.43
N ALA A 24 14.72 -7.40 -3.63
CA ALA A 24 14.87 -6.16 -4.38
C ALA A 24 14.23 -4.96 -3.65
N ILE A 25 13.06 -5.13 -3.03
CA ILE A 25 12.46 -4.12 -2.15
C ILE A 25 13.41 -3.78 -1.00
N THR A 26 13.98 -4.79 -0.33
CA THR A 26 14.93 -4.58 0.77
C THR A 26 16.18 -3.82 0.31
N VAL A 27 16.67 -4.07 -0.91
CA VAL A 27 17.79 -3.31 -1.50
C VAL A 27 17.40 -1.83 -1.65
N ILE A 28 16.24 -1.53 -2.23
CA ILE A 28 15.75 -0.14 -2.36
C ILE A 28 15.60 0.52 -0.99
N GLU A 29 14.99 -0.16 -0.02
CA GLU A 29 14.79 0.38 1.33
C GLU A 29 16.11 0.71 2.04
N ASN A 30 17.17 -0.07 1.80
CA ASN A 30 18.47 0.10 2.47
C ASN A 30 19.38 1.11 1.76
N THR A 31 19.33 1.16 0.45
CA THR A 31 20.26 1.97 -0.36
C THR A 31 19.65 3.28 -0.84
N GLY A 32 18.33 3.34 -0.94
CA GLY A 32 17.61 4.44 -1.61
C GLY A 32 17.79 4.44 -3.14
N ILE A 33 18.50 3.47 -3.71
CA ILE A 33 18.81 3.41 -5.13
C ILE A 33 17.72 2.62 -5.86
N PRO A 34 17.00 3.22 -6.82
CA PRO A 34 16.01 2.51 -7.61
C PRO A 34 16.67 1.55 -8.63
N PHE A 35 15.91 0.51 -9.00
CA PHE A 35 16.28 -0.27 -10.19
C PHE A 35 15.91 0.50 -11.46
N GLU A 36 16.72 0.33 -12.52
CA GLU A 36 16.37 0.85 -13.84
C GLU A 36 15.25 -0.01 -14.46
N ILE A 37 14.03 0.47 -14.36
CA ILE A 37 12.84 -0.20 -14.86
C ILE A 37 12.27 0.68 -15.98
N ALA A 38 12.23 0.13 -17.20
CA ALA A 38 11.45 0.75 -18.26
C ALA A 38 9.97 0.74 -17.85
N GLU A 39 9.22 1.79 -18.18
CA GLU A 39 7.80 1.88 -17.90
C GLU A 39 7.08 0.60 -18.30
N SER A 40 6.48 -0.08 -17.34
CA SER A 40 5.63 -1.24 -17.63
C SER A 40 4.18 -0.77 -17.56
N ALA A 41 3.48 -0.86 -18.69
CA ALA A 41 2.03 -0.88 -18.69
C ALA A 41 1.59 -2.16 -17.97
N GLY A 42 0.91 -2.03 -16.83
CA GLY A 42 0.69 -3.23 -16.02
C GLY A 42 -0.49 -3.12 -15.08
N ALA A 43 -0.24 -3.47 -13.85
CA ALA A 43 -1.22 -3.58 -12.80
C ALA A 43 -1.97 -2.28 -12.53
N GLN A 44 -3.26 -2.39 -12.30
CA GLN A 44 -4.07 -1.31 -11.72
C GLN A 44 -3.65 -1.07 -10.28
N VAL A 45 -3.34 0.17 -9.92
CA VAL A 45 -2.91 0.56 -8.58
C VAL A 45 -4.05 1.25 -7.86
N LEU A 46 -4.58 0.60 -6.84
CA LEU A 46 -5.62 1.13 -5.95
C LEU A 46 -4.97 1.65 -4.66
N GLY A 47 -5.11 2.95 -4.40
CA GLY A 47 -4.76 3.54 -3.12
C GLY A 47 -5.94 3.49 -2.16
N ILE A 48 -5.71 3.07 -0.92
CA ILE A 48 -6.72 3.04 0.13
C ILE A 48 -6.27 3.93 1.28
N THR A 49 -7.08 4.96 1.56
CA THR A 49 -6.84 5.92 2.63
C THR A 49 -8.10 6.15 3.47
N GLY A 50 -7.97 6.89 4.55
CA GLY A 50 -9.05 7.19 5.50
C GLY A 50 -8.55 7.24 6.93
N ALA A 51 -9.32 7.79 7.85
CA ALA A 51 -8.93 7.97 9.23
C ALA A 51 -8.55 6.64 9.93
N PRO A 52 -7.75 6.67 11.00
CA PRO A 52 -7.50 5.48 11.82
C PRO A 52 -8.81 4.87 12.32
N GLY A 53 -8.91 3.56 12.30
CA GLY A 53 -10.08 2.84 12.84
C GLY A 53 -11.32 2.80 11.94
N VAL A 54 -11.33 3.40 10.74
CA VAL A 54 -12.47 3.30 9.79
C VAL A 54 -12.64 1.89 9.20
N GLY A 55 -11.59 1.05 9.24
CA GLY A 55 -11.64 -0.32 8.73
C GLY A 55 -10.93 -0.52 7.40
N LYS A 56 -9.91 0.29 7.09
CA LYS A 56 -9.10 0.13 5.86
C LYS A 56 -8.58 -1.28 5.66
N SER A 57 -7.87 -1.83 6.65
CA SER A 57 -7.31 -3.19 6.55
C SER A 57 -8.37 -4.28 6.38
N THR A 58 -9.57 -4.10 6.96
CA THR A 58 -10.71 -4.99 6.73
C THR A 58 -11.21 -4.88 5.28
N THR A 59 -11.22 -3.67 4.74
CA THR A 59 -11.57 -3.42 3.33
C THR A 59 -10.53 -4.06 2.41
N VAL A 60 -9.24 -3.93 2.73
CA VAL A 60 -8.14 -4.60 1.98
C VAL A 60 -8.33 -6.11 1.98
N ASP A 61 -8.59 -6.72 3.15
CA ASP A 61 -8.84 -8.16 3.27
C ASP A 61 -10.00 -8.63 2.39
N ALA A 62 -11.13 -7.91 2.45
CA ALA A 62 -12.30 -8.21 1.62
C ALA A 62 -11.99 -8.08 0.11
N LEU A 63 -11.26 -7.04 -0.30
CA LEU A 63 -10.85 -6.85 -1.68
C LEU A 63 -9.91 -7.95 -2.17
N ILE A 64 -8.94 -8.37 -1.36
CA ILE A 64 -8.06 -9.48 -1.70
C ILE A 64 -8.91 -10.74 -1.95
N LYS A 65 -9.82 -11.09 -1.06
CA LYS A 65 -10.72 -12.26 -1.20
C LYS A 65 -11.49 -12.21 -2.52
N LEU A 66 -12.15 -11.08 -2.81
CA LEU A 66 -12.92 -10.90 -4.04
C LEU A 66 -12.06 -11.00 -5.31
N LEU A 67 -10.86 -10.44 -5.32
CA LEU A 67 -9.93 -10.52 -6.44
C LEU A 67 -9.40 -11.95 -6.62
N ARG A 68 -9.10 -12.63 -5.50
CA ARG A 68 -8.63 -14.02 -5.53
C ARG A 68 -9.70 -15.00 -6.01
N GLU A 69 -10.96 -14.81 -5.67
CA GLU A 69 -12.09 -15.58 -6.21
C GLU A 69 -12.18 -15.47 -7.75
N ARG A 70 -11.77 -14.33 -8.30
CA ARG A 70 -11.67 -14.09 -9.75
C ARG A 70 -10.32 -14.49 -10.36
N ASN A 71 -9.47 -15.20 -9.59
CA ASN A 71 -8.12 -15.65 -9.97
C ASN A 71 -7.09 -14.54 -10.26
N PHE A 72 -7.34 -13.29 -9.90
CA PHE A 72 -6.36 -12.21 -10.03
C PHE A 72 -5.23 -12.34 -8.98
N SER A 73 -4.01 -12.01 -9.39
CA SER A 73 -2.86 -11.88 -8.49
C SER A 73 -2.82 -10.46 -7.89
N VAL A 74 -2.51 -10.37 -6.60
CA VAL A 74 -2.60 -9.12 -5.84
C VAL A 74 -1.31 -8.85 -5.08
N ALA A 75 -0.77 -7.63 -5.21
CA ALA A 75 0.25 -7.12 -4.31
C ALA A 75 -0.35 -6.09 -3.35
N VAL A 76 0.01 -6.16 -2.08
CA VAL A 76 -0.37 -5.17 -1.05
C VAL A 76 0.87 -4.51 -0.50
N LEU A 77 0.92 -3.19 -0.59
CA LEU A 77 1.94 -2.35 0.01
C LEU A 77 1.30 -1.55 1.15
N ALA A 78 1.59 -1.92 2.40
CA ALA A 78 1.17 -1.15 3.57
C ALA A 78 2.24 -0.09 3.89
N VAL A 79 1.90 1.18 3.73
CA VAL A 79 2.81 2.31 3.98
C VAL A 79 2.61 2.80 5.40
N ASP A 80 3.52 2.42 6.29
CA ASP A 80 3.46 2.73 7.72
C ASP A 80 4.46 3.83 8.11
N PRO A 81 4.13 4.65 9.14
CA PRO A 81 5.14 5.48 9.76
C PRO A 81 6.27 4.62 10.32
N SER A 82 7.49 5.12 10.23
CA SER A 82 8.65 4.41 10.77
C SER A 82 8.58 4.33 12.29
N SER A 83 8.93 3.17 12.83
CA SER A 83 9.17 3.04 14.27
C SER A 83 10.32 3.96 14.69
N PRO A 84 10.14 4.81 15.71
CA PRO A 84 11.22 5.66 16.22
C PRO A 84 12.38 4.85 16.83
N ILE A 85 12.15 3.59 17.16
CA ILE A 85 13.15 2.72 17.80
C ILE A 85 13.91 1.90 16.76
N SER A 86 13.22 1.27 15.81
CA SER A 86 13.84 0.35 14.84
C SER A 86 14.05 0.97 13.46
N GLY A 87 13.42 2.11 13.16
CA GLY A 87 13.40 2.72 11.82
C GLY A 87 12.64 1.89 10.77
N GLY A 88 12.11 0.73 11.15
CA GLY A 88 11.32 -0.13 10.29
C GLY A 88 9.82 0.15 10.37
N ALA A 89 9.02 -0.45 9.49
CA ALA A 89 7.56 -0.38 9.55
C ALA A 89 7.02 -1.01 10.84
N LEU A 90 5.99 -0.41 11.42
CA LEU A 90 5.29 -0.98 12.56
C LEU A 90 4.50 -2.21 12.09
N LEU A 91 4.82 -3.39 12.64
CA LEU A 91 4.30 -4.70 12.20
C LEU A 91 2.79 -4.92 12.41
N GLY A 92 2.05 -3.94 12.96
CA GLY A 92 0.66 -4.12 13.40
C GLY A 92 -0.33 -4.52 12.30
N ASP A 93 -0.14 -4.07 11.06
CA ASP A 93 -1.10 -4.32 9.98
C ASP A 93 -0.89 -5.66 9.27
N ARG A 94 0.32 -6.24 9.29
CA ARG A 94 0.56 -7.58 8.73
C ARG A 94 -0.23 -8.68 9.44
N ILE A 95 -0.48 -8.53 10.74
CA ILE A 95 -1.21 -9.54 11.54
C ILE A 95 -2.66 -9.69 11.07
N ARG A 96 -3.24 -8.67 10.47
CA ARG A 96 -4.64 -8.66 9.99
C ARG A 96 -4.84 -9.37 8.65
N LEU A 97 -3.76 -9.58 7.88
CA LEU A 97 -3.79 -10.20 6.55
C LEU A 97 -3.14 -11.59 6.54
N THR A 98 -3.03 -12.25 7.71
CA THR A 98 -2.36 -13.56 7.86
C THR A 98 -2.99 -14.65 7.01
N ASP A 99 -4.30 -14.60 6.78
CA ASP A 99 -5.04 -15.58 5.99
C ASP A 99 -4.53 -15.67 4.53
N HIS A 100 -3.86 -14.61 4.04
CA HIS A 100 -3.35 -14.55 2.67
C HIS A 100 -1.87 -14.92 2.53
N PHE A 101 -1.15 -15.16 3.61
CA PHE A 101 0.31 -15.41 3.55
C PHE A 101 0.67 -16.72 2.87
N THR A 102 -0.24 -17.67 2.82
CA THR A 102 -0.06 -18.97 2.15
C THR A 102 -0.48 -18.96 0.69
N ASP A 103 -1.16 -17.91 0.22
CA ASP A 103 -1.56 -17.79 -1.19
C ASP A 103 -0.38 -17.30 -2.04
N SER A 104 0.12 -18.16 -2.92
CA SER A 104 1.25 -17.85 -3.82
C SER A 104 0.97 -16.70 -4.79
N LYS A 105 -0.28 -16.34 -5.00
CA LYS A 105 -0.69 -15.22 -5.86
C LYS A 105 -0.95 -13.92 -5.08
N VAL A 106 -0.73 -13.92 -3.77
CA VAL A 106 -0.78 -12.72 -2.94
C VAL A 106 0.63 -12.37 -2.44
N PHE A 107 1.00 -11.12 -2.54
CA PHE A 107 2.25 -10.58 -2.00
C PHE A 107 1.94 -9.42 -1.07
N ILE A 108 2.42 -9.46 0.16
CA ILE A 108 2.16 -8.41 1.16
C ILE A 108 3.49 -7.89 1.70
N ARG A 109 3.68 -6.56 1.65
CA ARG A 109 4.87 -5.90 2.18
C ARG A 109 4.51 -4.62 2.91
N SER A 110 4.99 -4.46 4.15
CA SER A 110 4.97 -3.17 4.86
C SER A 110 6.22 -2.36 4.48
N LEU A 111 6.01 -1.08 4.20
CA LEU A 111 7.04 -0.11 3.86
C LEU A 111 7.10 0.97 4.94
N ALA A 112 8.30 1.29 5.41
CA ALA A 112 8.51 2.36 6.37
C ALA A 112 8.73 3.70 5.65
N THR A 113 8.07 4.78 6.10
CA THR A 113 8.24 6.14 5.53
C THR A 113 9.58 6.79 5.87
N ARG A 114 10.39 6.20 6.77
CA ARG A 114 11.75 6.59 7.18
C ARG A 114 11.95 8.10 7.32
N GLY A 115 11.20 8.74 8.25
CA GLY A 115 11.54 10.07 8.78
C GLY A 115 11.39 11.26 7.83
N HIS A 116 10.88 11.10 6.64
CA HIS A 116 10.50 12.21 5.80
C HIS A 116 9.13 12.73 6.26
N LEU A 117 9.16 13.74 7.11
CA LEU A 117 7.98 14.53 7.47
C LEU A 117 7.46 15.17 6.17
N GLY A 118 6.41 14.58 5.58
CA GLY A 118 5.66 15.20 4.50
C GLY A 118 5.97 14.74 3.08
N GLY A 119 6.57 13.56 2.85
CA GLY A 119 6.80 13.13 1.47
C GLY A 119 6.77 11.62 1.26
N LEU A 120 6.29 11.23 0.08
CA LEU A 120 6.56 9.91 -0.47
C LEU A 120 8.07 9.77 -0.53
N SER A 121 8.65 8.89 0.25
CA SER A 121 10.08 8.66 0.13
C SER A 121 10.35 8.22 -1.32
N ALA A 122 11.44 8.71 -1.90
CA ALA A 122 11.86 8.27 -3.24
C ALA A 122 11.88 6.74 -3.34
N SER A 123 12.15 6.07 -2.21
CA SER A 123 12.09 4.62 -2.08
C SER A 123 10.68 4.04 -2.25
N THR A 124 9.61 4.69 -1.78
CA THR A 124 8.24 4.17 -1.98
C THR A 124 7.84 4.21 -3.46
N LYS A 125 8.21 5.28 -4.18
CA LYS A 125 7.99 5.36 -5.64
C LYS A 125 8.77 4.27 -6.37
N ALA A 126 10.04 4.08 -6.00
CA ALA A 126 10.89 3.04 -6.59
C ALA A 126 10.36 1.63 -6.32
N VAL A 127 9.88 1.37 -5.11
CA VAL A 127 9.23 0.09 -4.76
C VAL A 127 7.96 -0.12 -5.56
N LEU A 128 7.11 0.90 -5.73
CA LEU A 128 5.90 0.78 -6.53
C LEU A 128 6.22 0.44 -8.00
N GLN A 129 7.23 1.08 -8.60
CA GLN A 129 7.68 0.75 -9.94
C GLN A 129 8.19 -0.69 -10.04
N LEU A 130 8.94 -1.15 -9.04
CA LEU A 130 9.43 -2.52 -8.99
C LEU A 130 8.27 -3.53 -8.89
N VAL A 131 7.25 -3.26 -8.08
CA VAL A 131 6.07 -4.12 -7.93
C VAL A 131 5.23 -4.13 -9.22
N LYS A 132 5.11 -3.00 -9.92
CA LYS A 132 4.50 -2.96 -11.26
C LYS A 132 5.22 -3.89 -12.25
N ALA A 133 6.56 -3.96 -12.19
CA ALA A 133 7.34 -4.87 -13.03
C ALA A 133 7.17 -6.36 -12.68
N ALA A 134 6.67 -6.70 -11.49
CA ALA A 134 6.48 -8.07 -11.03
C ALA A 134 5.19 -8.76 -11.54
N LYS A 135 4.47 -8.12 -12.47
CA LYS A 135 3.31 -8.68 -13.20
C LYS A 135 2.15 -9.13 -12.30
N PHE A 136 1.80 -8.36 -11.30
CA PHE A 136 0.52 -8.52 -10.61
C PHE A 136 -0.62 -7.93 -11.44
N ASP A 137 -1.82 -8.48 -11.30
CA ASP A 137 -3.02 -7.92 -11.92
C ASP A 137 -3.47 -6.66 -11.19
N PHE A 138 -3.38 -6.65 -9.85
CA PHE A 138 -3.73 -5.52 -8.99
C PHE A 138 -2.64 -5.23 -7.96
N ILE A 139 -2.44 -3.95 -7.68
CA ILE A 139 -1.60 -3.47 -6.59
C ILE A 139 -2.47 -2.62 -5.67
N ILE A 140 -2.53 -2.95 -4.39
CA ILE A 140 -3.21 -2.17 -3.35
C ILE A 140 -2.14 -1.46 -2.53
N VAL A 141 -2.27 -0.14 -2.39
CA VAL A 141 -1.41 0.67 -1.53
C VAL A 141 -2.27 1.20 -0.38
N GLU A 142 -2.06 0.67 0.83
CA GLU A 142 -2.77 1.11 2.04
C GLU A 142 -1.91 2.08 2.84
N THR A 143 -2.50 3.18 3.32
CA THR A 143 -1.86 4.13 4.24
C THR A 143 -2.44 4.03 5.65
N VAL A 144 -1.66 4.42 6.66
CA VAL A 144 -2.06 4.25 8.09
C VAL A 144 -3.06 5.29 8.57
N GLY A 145 -3.34 6.33 7.82
CA GLY A 145 -4.38 7.30 8.18
C GLY A 145 -3.90 8.49 9.04
N VAL A 146 -2.62 8.88 8.97
CA VAL A 146 -2.09 9.99 9.77
C VAL A 146 -1.20 10.94 8.95
N GLY A 147 -1.75 12.03 8.44
CA GLY A 147 -1.00 13.19 7.99
C GLY A 147 -0.80 13.36 6.47
N GLN A 148 0.01 14.36 6.09
CA GLN A 148 0.20 14.77 4.68
C GLN A 148 0.87 13.71 3.79
N SER A 149 1.61 12.77 4.38
CA SER A 149 2.23 11.66 3.64
C SER A 149 1.21 10.77 2.91
N GLU A 150 -0.04 10.71 3.38
CA GLU A 150 -1.13 10.00 2.72
C GLU A 150 -1.49 10.62 1.38
N VAL A 151 -1.64 11.94 1.34
CA VAL A 151 -1.98 12.67 0.12
C VAL A 151 -0.92 12.43 -0.97
N GLU A 152 0.35 12.37 -0.59
CA GLU A 152 1.43 12.13 -1.56
C GLU A 152 1.47 10.69 -2.07
N VAL A 153 1.19 9.70 -1.21
CA VAL A 153 1.05 8.29 -1.64
C VAL A 153 -0.09 8.17 -2.65
N MET A 154 -1.20 8.85 -2.39
CA MET A 154 -2.37 8.77 -3.26
C MET A 154 -2.16 9.42 -4.64
N ARG A 155 -1.20 10.33 -4.79
CA ARG A 155 -0.86 10.94 -6.10
C ARG A 155 -0.14 10.02 -7.08
N VAL A 156 0.31 8.85 -6.66
CA VAL A 156 1.06 7.91 -7.50
C VAL A 156 0.30 6.61 -7.78
N VAL A 157 -0.96 6.55 -7.38
CA VAL A 157 -1.87 5.45 -7.66
C VAL A 157 -2.82 5.83 -8.79
N ASP A 158 -3.47 4.84 -9.39
CA ASP A 158 -4.37 5.06 -10.53
C ASP A 158 -5.80 5.40 -10.08
N THR A 159 -6.21 4.92 -8.89
CA THR A 159 -7.53 5.16 -8.28
C THR A 159 -7.38 5.27 -6.78
N VAL A 160 -8.05 6.23 -6.17
CA VAL A 160 -8.06 6.46 -4.72
C VAL A 160 -9.41 6.08 -4.13
N LEU A 161 -9.41 5.10 -3.24
CA LEU A 161 -10.55 4.73 -2.41
C LEU A 161 -10.41 5.35 -1.01
N VAL A 162 -11.32 6.27 -0.67
CA VAL A 162 -11.40 6.85 0.67
C VAL A 162 -12.41 6.06 1.49
N VAL A 163 -11.95 5.46 2.60
CA VAL A 163 -12.81 4.73 3.52
C VAL A 163 -13.25 5.66 4.65
N LEU A 164 -14.55 5.79 4.82
CA LEU A 164 -15.23 6.57 5.85
C LEU A 164 -15.95 5.64 6.85
N ALA A 165 -16.29 6.14 8.03
CA ALA A 165 -17.14 5.41 8.98
C ALA A 165 -17.97 6.41 9.82
N PRO A 166 -19.19 6.03 10.25
CA PRO A 166 -20.05 6.85 11.10
C PRO A 166 -19.39 7.18 12.45
N GLY A 167 -19.72 8.34 13.00
CA GLY A 167 -19.30 8.76 14.35
C GLY A 167 -17.85 9.28 14.45
N MET A 168 -17.18 9.51 13.35
CA MET A 168 -15.81 10.06 13.34
C MET A 168 -15.79 11.60 13.10
N GLY A 169 -16.76 12.34 13.70
CA GLY A 169 -17.15 13.71 13.32
C GLY A 169 -16.13 14.82 13.54
N ASP A 170 -15.57 15.01 14.73
CA ASP A 170 -14.93 16.29 15.08
C ASP A 170 -13.41 16.35 14.83
N GLY A 171 -12.69 15.25 14.89
CA GLY A 171 -11.26 15.18 14.56
C GLY A 171 -10.96 15.12 13.05
N ILE A 172 -12.00 14.89 12.27
CA ILE A 172 -11.90 14.65 10.81
C ILE A 172 -12.05 15.95 10.01
N GLN A 173 -12.62 17.03 10.55
CA GLN A 173 -12.91 18.21 9.73
C GLN A 173 -11.66 18.87 9.14
N ALA A 174 -10.55 18.92 9.85
CA ALA A 174 -9.28 19.42 9.29
C ALA A 174 -8.58 18.42 8.35
N SER A 175 -8.79 17.11 8.58
CA SER A 175 -8.27 16.03 7.73
C SER A 175 -9.20 15.76 6.52
N LYS A 176 -10.50 16.04 6.67
CA LYS A 176 -11.53 15.82 5.62
C LYS A 176 -11.27 16.62 4.36
N ALA A 177 -10.89 17.89 4.46
CA ALA A 177 -10.72 18.75 3.28
C ALA A 177 -9.71 18.15 2.29
N GLY A 178 -8.53 17.72 2.76
CA GLY A 178 -7.51 17.13 1.90
C GLY A 178 -7.87 15.73 1.37
N LEU A 179 -8.53 14.89 2.18
CA LEU A 179 -8.92 13.54 1.76
C LEU A 179 -10.10 13.55 0.77
N LEU A 180 -11.04 14.49 0.94
CA LEU A 180 -12.17 14.61 0.03
C LEU A 180 -11.79 15.21 -1.33
N GLU A 181 -10.65 15.87 -1.43
CA GLU A 181 -10.15 16.42 -2.69
C GLU A 181 -9.41 15.38 -3.55
N ILE A 182 -8.94 14.28 -2.95
CA ILE A 182 -8.09 13.30 -3.64
C ILE A 182 -8.80 11.98 -3.93
N GLY A 183 -10.00 11.75 -3.39
CA GLY A 183 -10.74 10.51 -3.55
C GLY A 183 -11.47 10.42 -4.89
N ASP A 184 -11.30 9.30 -5.59
CA ASP A 184 -12.11 8.95 -6.76
C ASP A 184 -13.37 8.17 -6.35
N ILE A 185 -13.26 7.35 -5.28
CA ILE A 185 -14.33 6.51 -4.76
C ILE A 185 -14.40 6.69 -3.24
N TYR A 186 -15.63 6.76 -2.70
CA TYR A 186 -15.88 6.85 -1.27
C TYR A 186 -16.64 5.63 -0.79
N LEU A 187 -16.12 4.96 0.24
CA LEU A 187 -16.75 3.80 0.88
C LEU A 187 -17.13 4.15 2.31
N VAL A 188 -18.43 4.14 2.62
CA VAL A 188 -18.90 4.22 4.00
C VAL A 188 -18.93 2.82 4.59
N ASN A 189 -17.90 2.51 5.40
CA ASN A 189 -17.78 1.27 6.14
C ASN A 189 -18.54 1.36 7.47
N LYS A 190 -18.79 0.21 8.12
CA LYS A 190 -19.59 0.12 9.37
C LYS A 190 -20.99 0.72 9.20
N SER A 191 -21.61 0.42 8.06
CA SER A 191 -22.97 0.89 7.72
C SER A 191 -24.06 0.35 8.62
N ASP A 192 -23.73 -0.62 9.48
CA ASP A 192 -24.56 -1.11 10.59
C ASP A 192 -24.69 -0.12 11.76
N ARG A 193 -23.88 0.93 11.78
CA ARG A 193 -23.88 1.94 12.85
C ARG A 193 -24.82 3.10 12.53
N GLU A 194 -25.39 3.67 13.61
CA GLU A 194 -26.19 4.90 13.52
C GLU A 194 -25.38 6.04 12.86
N GLY A 195 -26.03 6.81 11.99
CA GLY A 195 -25.38 7.92 11.27
C GLY A 195 -24.66 7.55 9.98
N ALA A 196 -24.75 6.29 9.53
CA ALA A 196 -24.13 5.87 8.27
C ALA A 196 -24.67 6.65 7.06
N ASP A 197 -25.99 6.87 7.01
CA ASP A 197 -26.66 7.60 5.92
C ASP A 197 -26.30 9.10 5.91
N GLN A 198 -25.72 9.63 6.99
CA GLN A 198 -25.34 11.03 7.13
C GLN A 198 -23.83 11.23 6.89
N THR A 199 -23.07 10.13 6.76
CA THR A 199 -21.62 10.16 6.57
C THR A 199 -21.27 10.41 5.11
#